data_e01be9d1dd0630ce167b9e5621baa896
#
_entry.id   e01be9d1dd0630ce167b9e5621baa896
#
_cell.length_a   1.000
_cell.length_b   1.000
_cell.length_c   1.000
_cell.angle_alpha   90.00
_cell.angle_beta   90.00
_cell.angle_gamma   90.00
#
_symmetry.space_group_name_H-M   'P 1'
#
loop_
_entity.id
_entity.type
_entity.pdbx_description
1 polymer ?
#
loop_
_entity_poly.entity_id
_entity_poly.type
_entity_poly.pdbx_seq_one_letter_code
_entity_poly.pdbx_strand_id
1 'polypeptide(L)'
;MLALVMIAVMLLASPSWAAITCTGTSFPFNTPSNPETQAYTVPAVTNGITLIGFSIRPATRTITGTPTLGGVTLTHVGDRAVSSNTATDVYQLVDAASGSQTISIEYSAAPLSLVVTAVTCENVDQATPVSDTTTATGTGTTVSVTCSSTTDGLVVDFAGANGGTTLTTGAGQTSIDKDSADGVLAAGASSEPGAATVTMSHTVSSGDWGTVCASLKLAASSIFGLQRRMP
;
A
#
# COMPACT_ATOMS: atom_id res chain seq x y z
N MET A 1 2.75 53.28 41.94
CA MET A 1 2.15 51.95 41.89
C MET A 1 2.14 51.47 40.45
N LEU A 2 3.05 50.60 40.08
CA LEU A 2 3.18 50.10 38.73
C LEU A 2 2.50 48.71 38.68
N ALA A 3 1.41 48.60 37.95
CA ALA A 3 0.70 47.36 37.77
C ALA A 3 1.41 46.49 36.73
N LEU A 4 1.97 45.38 37.15
CA LEU A 4 2.62 44.40 36.28
C LEU A 4 1.51 43.53 35.66
N VAL A 5 1.23 43.74 34.36
CA VAL A 5 0.31 42.91 33.57
C VAL A 5 1.10 41.67 33.16
N MET A 6 0.87 40.54 33.83
CA MET A 6 1.34 39.20 33.35
C MET A 6 0.48 38.78 32.16
N ILE A 7 1.08 38.81 30.96
CA ILE A 7 0.52 38.14 29.79
C ILE A 7 0.86 36.67 29.88
N ALA A 8 -0.09 35.83 30.26
CA ALA A 8 0.04 34.40 30.17
C ALA A 8 -0.03 33.99 28.68
N VAL A 9 1.11 33.69 28.08
CA VAL A 9 1.18 33.04 26.76
C VAL A 9 0.73 31.59 26.96
N MET A 10 -0.54 31.29 26.67
CA MET A 10 -0.96 29.91 26.49
C MET A 10 -0.30 29.36 25.24
N LEU A 11 0.72 28.55 25.43
CA LEU A 11 1.20 27.64 24.38
C LEU A 11 0.06 26.65 24.10
N LEU A 12 -0.70 26.91 23.04
CA LEU A 12 -1.59 25.93 22.46
C LEU A 12 -0.68 24.83 21.91
N ALA A 13 -0.58 23.70 22.63
CA ALA A 13 -0.03 22.49 22.07
C ALA A 13 -0.82 22.15 20.81
N SER A 14 -0.18 22.23 19.64
CA SER A 14 -0.78 21.79 18.39
C SER A 14 -1.16 20.32 18.59
N PRO A 15 -2.40 19.90 18.29
CA PRO A 15 -2.73 18.48 18.33
C PRO A 15 -1.76 17.75 17.42
N SER A 16 -0.96 16.83 17.98
CA SER A 16 -0.16 15.93 17.16
C SER A 16 -1.16 14.98 16.47
N TRP A 17 -1.33 15.16 15.19
CA TRP A 17 -2.11 14.25 14.37
C TRP A 17 -1.40 12.91 14.35
N ALA A 18 -2.14 11.83 14.56
CA ALA A 18 -1.56 10.49 14.41
C ALA A 18 -1.21 10.31 12.92
N ALA A 19 0.05 10.05 12.63
CA ALA A 19 0.51 9.79 11.26
C ALA A 19 -0.14 8.52 10.70
N ILE A 20 -0.21 8.42 9.37
CA ILE A 20 -0.55 7.15 8.72
C ILE A 20 0.58 6.16 9.02
N THR A 21 0.23 4.98 9.52
CA THR A 21 1.17 3.87 9.71
C THR A 21 0.65 2.61 9.04
N CYS A 22 1.55 1.80 8.49
CA CYS A 22 1.20 0.60 7.75
C CYS A 22 1.97 -0.61 8.28
N THR A 23 1.30 -1.75 8.27
CA THR A 23 1.90 -3.08 8.49
C THR A 23 1.44 -4.03 7.38
N GLY A 24 2.21 -5.05 7.07
CA GLY A 24 1.84 -5.96 6.00
C GLY A 24 2.54 -7.31 6.08
N THR A 25 2.16 -8.19 5.16
CA THR A 25 2.73 -9.53 4.99
C THR A 25 2.68 -9.93 3.53
N SER A 26 3.75 -10.54 3.03
CA SER A 26 3.85 -11.11 1.69
C SER A 26 3.72 -12.63 1.74
N PHE A 27 3.04 -13.19 0.77
CA PHE A 27 2.76 -14.63 0.64
C PHE A 27 3.22 -15.09 -0.74
N PRO A 28 4.31 -15.89 -0.83
CA PRO A 28 4.82 -16.42 -2.08
C PRO A 28 4.12 -17.74 -2.45
N PHE A 29 3.78 -17.90 -3.71
CA PHE A 29 3.19 -19.11 -4.28
C PHE A 29 4.02 -19.58 -5.48
N ASN A 30 4.64 -20.74 -5.36
CA ASN A 30 5.47 -21.31 -6.43
C ASN A 30 4.63 -22.05 -7.50
N THR A 31 3.47 -22.55 -7.09
CA THR A 31 2.51 -23.23 -7.97
C THR A 31 1.10 -22.82 -7.54
N PRO A 32 0.70 -21.56 -7.80
CA PRO A 32 -0.60 -21.08 -7.36
C PRO A 32 -1.74 -21.84 -8.02
N SER A 33 -2.78 -22.09 -7.25
CA SER A 33 -4.05 -22.64 -7.73
C SER A 33 -4.86 -21.59 -8.51
N ASN A 34 -5.99 -21.99 -9.07
CA ASN A 34 -6.92 -21.07 -9.69
C ASN A 34 -8.37 -21.55 -9.43
N PRO A 35 -9.13 -20.89 -8.55
CA PRO A 35 -8.76 -19.70 -7.77
C PRO A 35 -7.66 -19.95 -6.74
N GLU A 36 -6.92 -18.88 -6.38
CA GLU A 36 -5.98 -18.89 -5.26
C GLU A 36 -6.64 -18.26 -4.05
N THR A 37 -6.36 -18.80 -2.87
CA THR A 37 -6.87 -18.29 -1.59
C THR A 37 -5.77 -18.21 -0.55
N GLN A 38 -5.73 -17.12 0.22
CA GLN A 38 -4.74 -16.88 1.27
C GLN A 38 -5.39 -16.29 2.51
N ALA A 39 -5.12 -16.90 3.66
CA ALA A 39 -5.52 -16.30 4.94
C ALA A 39 -4.63 -15.09 5.26
N TYR A 40 -5.24 -13.98 5.62
CA TYR A 40 -4.58 -12.77 6.10
C TYR A 40 -5.27 -12.29 7.38
N THR A 41 -4.47 -11.98 8.41
CA THR A 41 -5.00 -11.39 9.65
C THR A 41 -4.99 -9.87 9.52
N VAL A 42 -6.16 -9.29 9.27
CA VAL A 42 -6.33 -7.83 9.22
C VAL A 42 -6.16 -7.28 10.64
N PRO A 43 -5.19 -6.37 10.88
CA PRO A 43 -5.04 -5.72 12.18
C PRO A 43 -6.28 -4.92 12.57
N ALA A 44 -6.55 -4.80 13.88
CA ALA A 44 -7.56 -3.87 14.37
C ALA A 44 -6.96 -2.46 14.36
N VAL A 45 -7.44 -1.61 13.47
CA VAL A 45 -6.96 -0.24 13.26
C VAL A 45 -8.12 0.75 13.22
N THR A 46 -7.81 2.04 13.38
CA THR A 46 -8.80 3.12 13.27
C THR A 46 -8.65 3.80 11.91
N ASN A 47 -9.78 4.07 11.23
CA ASN A 47 -9.79 4.62 9.87
C ASN A 47 -8.84 3.82 8.96
N GLY A 48 -9.10 2.52 8.88
CA GLY A 48 -8.25 1.57 8.19
C GLY A 48 -8.47 1.52 6.68
N ILE A 49 -7.40 1.21 5.94
CA ILE A 49 -7.46 0.73 4.56
C ILE A 49 -6.57 -0.50 4.45
N THR A 50 -7.05 -1.53 3.76
CA THR A 50 -6.22 -2.67 3.38
C THR A 50 -5.96 -2.60 1.88
N LEU A 51 -4.68 -2.56 1.52
CA LEU A 51 -4.18 -2.64 0.15
C LEU A 51 -3.65 -4.04 -0.10
N ILE A 52 -3.96 -4.63 -1.25
CA ILE A 52 -3.47 -5.96 -1.63
C ILE A 52 -2.85 -5.88 -3.01
N GLY A 53 -1.55 -6.12 -3.07
CA GLY A 53 -0.77 -6.22 -4.28
C GLY A 53 -0.67 -7.67 -4.76
N PHE A 54 -0.88 -7.89 -6.04
CA PHE A 54 -0.71 -9.16 -6.73
C PHE A 54 0.39 -9.02 -7.77
N SER A 55 1.56 -9.57 -7.48
CA SER A 55 2.67 -9.66 -8.44
C SER A 55 2.63 -11.03 -9.10
N ILE A 56 2.46 -11.06 -10.42
CA ILE A 56 2.06 -12.23 -11.20
C ILE A 56 3.11 -12.51 -12.30
N ARG A 57 3.47 -13.76 -12.47
CA ARG A 57 4.29 -14.25 -13.57
C ARG A 57 3.64 -15.47 -14.23
N PRO A 58 3.57 -15.57 -15.59
CA PRO A 58 3.91 -14.55 -16.57
C PRO A 58 2.86 -13.41 -16.62
N ALA A 59 3.26 -12.24 -17.12
CA ALA A 59 2.42 -11.06 -17.28
C ALA A 59 1.14 -11.28 -18.11
N THR A 60 1.10 -12.32 -18.93
CA THR A 60 -0.07 -12.72 -19.73
C THR A 60 -1.21 -13.29 -18.89
N ARG A 61 -0.97 -13.63 -17.62
CA ARG A 61 -2.03 -14.04 -16.70
C ARG A 61 -2.70 -12.81 -16.14
N THR A 62 -3.99 -12.66 -16.42
CA THR A 62 -4.82 -11.55 -15.97
C THR A 62 -5.71 -12.01 -14.84
N ILE A 63 -5.98 -11.11 -13.91
CA ILE A 63 -7.01 -11.31 -12.90
C ILE A 63 -8.37 -11.32 -13.60
N THR A 64 -9.17 -12.34 -13.34
CA THR A 64 -10.54 -12.48 -13.85
C THR A 64 -11.50 -12.37 -12.68
N GLY A 65 -12.62 -11.70 -12.90
CA GLY A 65 -13.51 -11.35 -11.80
C GLY A 65 -12.93 -10.27 -10.90
N THR A 66 -13.47 -10.12 -9.73
CA THR A 66 -13.02 -9.12 -8.74
C THR A 66 -12.49 -9.85 -7.51
N PRO A 67 -11.23 -9.61 -7.10
CA PRO A 67 -10.69 -10.20 -5.88
C PRO A 67 -11.52 -9.82 -4.65
N THR A 68 -11.49 -10.66 -3.62
CA THR A 68 -12.22 -10.43 -2.36
C THR A 68 -11.30 -10.55 -1.15
N LEU A 69 -11.67 -9.85 -0.07
CA LEU A 69 -11.12 -10.04 1.28
C LEU A 69 -12.28 -10.33 2.24
N GLY A 70 -12.27 -11.51 2.88
CA GLY A 70 -13.37 -11.94 3.72
C GLY A 70 -14.72 -12.02 2.99
N GLY A 71 -14.72 -12.28 1.68
CA GLY A 71 -15.91 -12.27 0.84
C GLY A 71 -16.39 -10.89 0.39
N VAL A 72 -15.75 -9.80 0.85
CA VAL A 72 -16.04 -8.43 0.40
C VAL A 72 -15.20 -8.10 -0.83
N THR A 73 -15.84 -7.57 -1.85
CA THR A 73 -15.23 -7.19 -3.13
C THR A 73 -14.23 -6.05 -2.96
N LEU A 74 -13.05 -6.21 -3.52
CA LEU A 74 -11.98 -5.19 -3.53
C LEU A 74 -12.17 -4.22 -4.69
N THR A 75 -11.74 -2.98 -4.51
CA THR A 75 -11.69 -1.96 -5.57
C THR A 75 -10.29 -1.86 -6.15
N HIS A 76 -10.15 -1.85 -7.47
CA HIS A 76 -8.85 -1.70 -8.14
C HIS A 76 -8.25 -0.33 -7.89
N VAL A 77 -6.94 -0.26 -7.65
CA VAL A 77 -6.18 0.96 -7.38
C VAL A 77 -5.26 1.26 -8.55
N GLY A 78 -5.55 2.32 -9.29
CA GLY A 78 -4.77 2.73 -10.46
C GLY A 78 -4.85 1.74 -11.62
N ASP A 79 -3.84 1.77 -12.47
CA ASP A 79 -3.70 0.86 -13.60
C ASP A 79 -2.80 -0.33 -13.24
N ARG A 80 -2.96 -1.42 -13.99
CA ARG A 80 -2.07 -2.57 -13.91
C ARG A 80 -0.70 -2.25 -14.49
N ALA A 81 0.37 -2.45 -13.73
CA ALA A 81 1.74 -2.32 -14.21
C ALA A 81 2.17 -3.63 -14.92
N VAL A 82 2.29 -3.60 -16.26
CA VAL A 82 2.57 -4.79 -17.08
C VAL A 82 3.88 -4.62 -17.82
N SER A 83 4.89 -5.46 -17.50
CA SER A 83 6.12 -5.64 -18.27
C SER A 83 6.06 -6.90 -19.13
N SER A 84 7.16 -7.32 -19.74
CA SER A 84 7.20 -8.51 -20.62
C SER A 84 6.83 -9.81 -19.90
N ASN A 85 7.28 -10.00 -18.65
CA ASN A 85 7.08 -11.25 -17.91
C ASN A 85 6.42 -11.08 -16.53
N THR A 86 6.27 -9.84 -16.04
CA THR A 86 5.73 -9.57 -14.72
C THR A 86 4.62 -8.54 -14.81
N ALA A 87 3.56 -8.74 -14.05
CA ALA A 87 2.54 -7.73 -13.84
C ALA A 87 2.27 -7.55 -12.35
N THR A 88 2.02 -6.31 -11.95
CA THR A 88 1.59 -5.94 -10.59
C THR A 88 0.26 -5.23 -10.66
N ASP A 89 -0.72 -5.76 -9.91
CA ASP A 89 -2.05 -5.20 -9.71
C ASP A 89 -2.23 -4.85 -8.24
N VAL A 90 -2.91 -3.76 -7.92
CA VAL A 90 -3.21 -3.36 -6.54
C VAL A 90 -4.71 -3.16 -6.38
N TYR A 91 -5.25 -3.66 -5.28
CA TYR A 91 -6.65 -3.51 -4.89
C TYR A 91 -6.76 -2.99 -3.47
N GLN A 92 -7.90 -2.40 -3.14
CA GLN A 92 -8.15 -1.84 -1.80
C GLN A 92 -9.50 -2.26 -1.22
N LEU A 93 -9.56 -2.26 0.11
CA LEU A 93 -10.78 -2.31 0.89
C LEU A 93 -10.66 -1.31 2.06
N VAL A 94 -11.58 -0.35 2.09
CA VAL A 94 -11.70 0.60 3.20
C VAL A 94 -12.45 -0.08 4.34
N ASP A 95 -11.98 0.14 5.57
CA ASP A 95 -12.59 -0.37 6.80
C ASP A 95 -12.80 -1.90 6.78
N ALA A 96 -11.76 -2.63 6.32
CA ALA A 96 -11.78 -4.09 6.32
C ALA A 96 -11.98 -4.64 7.74
N ALA A 97 -12.86 -5.64 7.87
CA ALA A 97 -13.11 -6.29 9.15
C ALA A 97 -11.81 -6.89 9.73
N SER A 98 -11.49 -6.56 10.99
CA SER A 98 -10.31 -7.10 11.67
C SER A 98 -10.41 -8.59 11.95
N GLY A 99 -9.27 -9.23 12.16
CA GLY A 99 -9.15 -10.67 12.40
C GLY A 99 -8.81 -11.46 11.13
N SER A 100 -8.94 -12.79 11.22
CA SER A 100 -8.60 -13.67 10.10
C SER A 100 -9.62 -13.53 8.97
N GLN A 101 -9.14 -13.11 7.79
CA GLN A 101 -9.91 -12.94 6.56
C GLN A 101 -9.27 -13.79 5.46
N THR A 102 -10.05 -14.18 4.45
CA THR A 102 -9.52 -14.89 3.28
C THR A 102 -9.43 -13.93 2.11
N ILE A 103 -8.24 -13.76 1.55
CA ILE A 103 -8.02 -13.17 0.23
C ILE A 103 -8.37 -14.25 -0.79
N SER A 104 -9.19 -13.93 -1.79
CA SER A 104 -9.51 -14.85 -2.90
C SER A 104 -9.34 -14.11 -4.23
N ILE A 105 -8.72 -14.79 -5.19
CA ILE A 105 -8.40 -14.24 -6.51
C ILE A 105 -8.49 -15.32 -7.59
N GLU A 106 -9.03 -14.94 -8.75
CA GLU A 106 -9.10 -15.79 -9.94
C GLU A 106 -8.27 -15.21 -11.09
N TYR A 107 -7.74 -16.09 -11.93
CA TYR A 107 -6.91 -15.75 -13.07
C TYR A 107 -7.47 -16.34 -14.37
N SER A 108 -7.11 -15.74 -15.50
CA SER A 108 -7.40 -16.29 -16.85
C SER A 108 -6.83 -17.69 -17.05
N ALA A 109 -5.74 -18.01 -16.35
CA ALA A 109 -5.18 -19.34 -16.13
C ALA A 109 -4.21 -19.27 -14.96
N ALA A 110 -3.94 -20.38 -14.28
CA ALA A 110 -2.99 -20.40 -13.15
C ALA A 110 -1.64 -19.79 -13.54
N PRO A 111 -1.11 -18.82 -12.75
CA PRO A 111 0.22 -18.26 -12.97
C PRO A 111 1.31 -19.30 -12.68
N LEU A 112 2.53 -19.07 -13.16
CA LEU A 112 3.68 -19.89 -12.80
C LEU A 112 4.18 -19.56 -11.41
N SER A 113 4.15 -18.27 -11.05
CA SER A 113 4.49 -17.78 -9.73
C SER A 113 3.64 -16.55 -9.40
N LEU A 114 3.36 -16.39 -8.12
CA LEU A 114 2.56 -15.29 -7.57
C LEU A 114 3.15 -14.88 -6.23
N VAL A 115 3.19 -13.57 -5.97
CA VAL A 115 3.35 -13.04 -4.61
C VAL A 115 2.16 -12.14 -4.32
N VAL A 116 1.46 -12.45 -3.23
CA VAL A 116 0.39 -11.61 -2.68
C VAL A 116 0.97 -10.81 -1.54
N THR A 117 0.94 -9.49 -1.61
CA THR A 117 1.38 -8.61 -0.53
C THR A 117 0.19 -7.85 0.02
N ALA A 118 -0.21 -8.15 1.25
CA ALA A 118 -1.30 -7.47 1.94
C ALA A 118 -0.75 -6.45 2.93
N VAL A 119 -1.23 -5.22 2.86
CA VAL A 119 -0.81 -4.08 3.69
C VAL A 119 -2.04 -3.43 4.28
N THR A 120 -2.09 -3.28 5.61
CA THR A 120 -3.13 -2.53 6.30
C THR A 120 -2.54 -1.26 6.89
N CYS A 121 -3.13 -0.11 6.57
CA CYS A 121 -2.75 1.20 7.08
C CYS A 121 -3.86 1.79 7.94
N GLU A 122 -3.50 2.56 8.94
CA GLU A 122 -4.41 3.27 9.84
C GLU A 122 -4.36 4.79 9.66
N ASN A 123 -5.34 5.50 10.21
CA ASN A 123 -5.46 6.96 10.13
C ASN A 123 -5.61 7.49 8.69
N VAL A 124 -6.22 6.72 7.81
CA VAL A 124 -6.46 7.08 6.40
C VAL A 124 -7.86 7.67 6.22
N ASP A 125 -8.00 8.69 5.37
CA ASP A 125 -9.29 9.28 5.00
C ASP A 125 -10.23 8.21 4.43
N GLN A 126 -11.43 8.07 5.01
CA GLN A 126 -12.34 6.99 4.65
C GLN A 126 -13.22 7.32 3.44
N ALA A 127 -13.31 8.59 3.05
CA ALA A 127 -14.11 9.03 1.91
C ALA A 127 -13.30 9.00 0.60
N THR A 128 -12.04 9.43 0.66
CA THR A 128 -11.11 9.49 -0.49
C THR A 128 -9.72 9.03 -0.05
N PRO A 129 -9.55 7.73 0.26
CA PRO A 129 -8.33 7.23 0.90
C PRO A 129 -7.07 7.37 0.04
N VAL A 130 -7.24 7.21 -1.27
CA VAL A 130 -6.16 7.31 -2.26
C VAL A 130 -6.33 8.61 -3.04
N SER A 131 -5.33 9.48 -3.01
CA SER A 131 -5.33 10.79 -3.68
C SER A 131 -4.62 10.78 -5.03
N ASP A 132 -3.66 9.89 -5.23
CA ASP A 132 -2.90 9.73 -6.47
C ASP A 132 -2.44 8.28 -6.64
N THR A 133 -2.37 7.83 -7.88
CA THR A 133 -1.84 6.52 -8.26
C THR A 133 -1.01 6.64 -9.53
N THR A 134 0.14 5.99 -9.55
CA THR A 134 0.99 5.93 -10.73
C THR A 134 1.55 4.52 -10.89
N THR A 135 1.68 4.08 -12.13
CA THR A 135 2.33 2.82 -12.49
C THR A 135 3.60 3.08 -13.27
N ALA A 136 4.57 2.20 -13.09
CA ALA A 136 5.77 2.17 -13.93
C ALA A 136 6.17 0.72 -14.23
N THR A 137 6.82 0.55 -15.37
CA THR A 137 7.37 -0.74 -15.80
C THR A 137 8.72 -0.54 -16.44
N GLY A 138 9.54 -1.55 -16.43
CA GLY A 138 10.85 -1.47 -17.07
C GLY A 138 11.60 -2.79 -17.02
N THR A 139 12.90 -2.70 -17.36
CA THR A 139 13.86 -3.80 -17.30
C THR A 139 15.13 -3.32 -16.62
N GLY A 140 15.89 -4.25 -16.04
CA GLY A 140 17.17 -3.96 -15.40
C GLY A 140 17.13 -4.10 -13.90
N THR A 141 18.01 -3.38 -13.20
CA THR A 141 18.25 -3.55 -11.76
C THR A 141 17.55 -2.52 -10.88
N THR A 142 16.94 -1.48 -11.46
CA THR A 142 16.28 -0.42 -10.71
C THR A 142 14.80 -0.40 -11.06
N VAL A 143 13.96 -0.63 -10.07
CA VAL A 143 12.51 -0.41 -10.10
C VAL A 143 12.28 1.02 -9.59
N SER A 144 11.47 1.81 -10.28
CA SER A 144 11.18 3.18 -9.83
C SER A 144 9.83 3.66 -10.33
N VAL A 145 9.08 4.35 -9.44
CA VAL A 145 7.81 5.01 -9.74
C VAL A 145 7.70 6.29 -8.93
N THR A 146 7.03 7.30 -9.46
CA THR A 146 6.84 8.59 -8.78
C THR A 146 5.36 8.90 -8.61
N CYS A 147 4.94 9.19 -7.38
CA CYS A 147 3.60 9.65 -7.01
C CYS A 147 3.65 11.08 -6.47
N SER A 148 2.55 11.81 -6.66
CA SER A 148 2.29 13.06 -5.94
C SER A 148 1.61 12.77 -4.61
N SER A 149 1.94 13.51 -3.55
CA SER A 149 1.30 13.36 -2.24
C SER A 149 1.26 14.69 -1.49
N THR A 150 0.49 14.73 -0.42
CA THR A 150 0.54 15.84 0.56
C THR A 150 1.58 15.55 1.62
N THR A 151 2.08 16.59 2.31
CA THR A 151 3.13 16.44 3.33
C THR A 151 2.69 15.68 4.58
N ASP A 152 1.40 15.54 4.79
CA ASP A 152 0.76 14.75 5.85
C ASP A 152 0.28 13.37 5.39
N GLY A 153 0.42 13.08 4.09
CA GLY A 153 0.09 11.78 3.50
C GLY A 153 1.21 10.75 3.65
N LEU A 154 0.97 9.56 3.13
CA LEU A 154 1.94 8.48 3.03
C LEU A 154 1.86 7.88 1.62
N VAL A 155 2.98 7.69 0.96
CA VAL A 155 3.03 6.93 -0.29
C VAL A 155 3.38 5.48 0.03
N VAL A 156 2.61 4.55 -0.52
CA VAL A 156 2.87 3.10 -0.45
C VAL A 156 3.06 2.60 -1.87
N ASP A 157 4.09 1.80 -2.12
CA ASP A 157 4.27 1.12 -3.39
C ASP A 157 4.19 -0.39 -3.26
N PHE A 158 3.86 -1.02 -4.38
CA PHE A 158 3.89 -2.47 -4.59
C PHE A 158 4.72 -2.73 -5.82
N ALA A 159 5.81 -3.45 -5.65
CA ALA A 159 6.74 -3.77 -6.72
C ALA A 159 6.83 -5.27 -6.94
N GLY A 160 6.85 -5.70 -8.20
CA GLY A 160 7.12 -7.08 -8.62
C GLY A 160 8.18 -7.11 -9.71
N ALA A 161 9.18 -7.99 -9.58
CA ALA A 161 10.26 -8.14 -10.54
C ALA A 161 10.53 -9.61 -10.84
N ASN A 162 10.61 -9.93 -12.13
CA ASN A 162 10.99 -11.24 -12.63
C ASN A 162 12.50 -11.28 -12.90
N GLY A 163 13.18 -12.35 -12.51
CA GLY A 163 14.61 -12.54 -12.71
C GLY A 163 15.46 -12.40 -11.45
N GLY A 164 14.85 -12.31 -10.28
CA GLY A 164 15.55 -12.21 -9.00
C GLY A 164 14.79 -12.80 -7.83
N THR A 165 15.53 -13.05 -6.75
CA THR A 165 14.98 -13.53 -5.47
C THR A 165 14.91 -12.43 -4.41
N THR A 166 15.48 -11.27 -4.70
CA THR A 166 15.60 -10.18 -3.72
C THR A 166 15.08 -8.87 -4.27
N LEU A 167 14.29 -8.21 -3.47
CA LEU A 167 13.86 -6.83 -3.66
C LEU A 167 14.47 -6.01 -2.51
N THR A 168 15.33 -5.04 -2.82
CA THR A 168 15.93 -4.16 -1.81
C THR A 168 15.30 -2.79 -1.90
N THR A 169 14.66 -2.37 -0.81
CA THR A 169 13.98 -1.08 -0.69
C THR A 169 14.98 0.07 -0.78
N GLY A 170 14.64 1.13 -1.49
CA GLY A 170 15.44 2.33 -1.68
C GLY A 170 15.64 3.15 -0.42
N ALA A 171 16.57 4.10 -0.48
CA ALA A 171 16.86 4.99 0.63
C ALA A 171 15.66 5.93 0.89
N GLY A 172 15.41 6.23 2.16
CA GLY A 172 14.29 7.08 2.60
C GLY A 172 12.99 6.32 2.81
N GLN A 173 12.86 5.12 2.23
CA GLN A 173 11.68 4.28 2.33
C GLN A 173 11.76 3.30 3.51
N THR A 174 10.61 2.99 4.07
CA THR A 174 10.45 1.92 5.05
C THR A 174 9.90 0.68 4.36
N SER A 175 10.64 -0.44 4.38
CA SER A 175 10.13 -1.73 3.89
C SER A 175 8.96 -2.17 4.77
N ILE A 176 7.82 -2.46 4.16
CA ILE A 176 6.66 -3.02 4.87
C ILE A 176 6.83 -4.54 4.94
N ASP A 177 6.89 -5.20 3.80
CA ASP A 177 7.23 -6.62 3.68
C ASP A 177 7.60 -6.98 2.23
N LYS A 178 8.29 -8.10 2.06
CA LYS A 178 8.72 -8.61 0.76
C LYS A 178 9.01 -10.09 0.82
N ASP A 179 8.78 -10.77 -0.29
CA ASP A 179 9.08 -12.19 -0.45
C ASP A 179 9.39 -12.54 -1.90
N SER A 180 9.71 -13.79 -2.18
CA SER A 180 9.97 -14.29 -3.53
C SER A 180 9.33 -15.65 -3.76
N ALA A 181 8.75 -15.83 -4.95
CA ALA A 181 8.18 -17.07 -5.39
C ALA A 181 9.07 -17.72 -6.47
N ASP A 182 9.22 -19.04 -6.37
CA ASP A 182 9.88 -19.90 -7.37
C ASP A 182 11.32 -19.47 -7.73
N GLY A 183 11.97 -18.71 -6.85
CA GLY A 183 13.33 -18.22 -7.07
C GLY A 183 13.49 -17.23 -8.24
N VAL A 184 12.40 -16.73 -8.80
CA VAL A 184 12.39 -15.86 -9.99
C VAL A 184 11.49 -14.65 -9.90
N LEU A 185 10.45 -14.66 -9.08
CA LEU A 185 9.57 -13.52 -8.85
C LEU A 185 9.82 -12.96 -7.45
N ALA A 186 10.47 -11.81 -7.35
CA ALA A 186 10.57 -11.04 -6.11
C ALA A 186 9.50 -9.97 -6.09
N ALA A 187 8.79 -9.82 -4.97
CA ALA A 187 7.81 -8.76 -4.81
C ALA A 187 7.68 -8.29 -3.36
N GLY A 188 7.08 -7.12 -3.17
CA GLY A 188 6.87 -6.56 -1.84
C GLY A 188 6.31 -5.16 -1.90
N ALA A 189 6.19 -4.54 -0.72
CA ALA A 189 5.72 -3.19 -0.52
C ALA A 189 6.66 -2.39 0.38
N SER A 190 6.70 -1.09 0.13
CA SER A 190 7.36 -0.12 0.99
C SER A 190 6.54 1.15 1.14
N SER A 191 6.92 2.01 2.07
CA SER A 191 6.28 3.31 2.27
C SER A 191 7.29 4.42 2.47
N GLU A 192 6.86 5.66 2.12
CA GLU A 192 7.63 6.88 2.33
C GLU A 192 6.69 8.02 2.74
N PRO A 193 7.09 8.92 3.66
CA PRO A 193 6.30 10.10 4.00
C PRO A 193 5.93 10.92 2.77
N GLY A 194 4.72 11.46 2.76
CA GLY A 194 4.22 12.25 1.64
C GLY A 194 4.98 13.57 1.41
N ALA A 195 5.13 13.92 0.15
CA ALA A 195 5.66 15.17 -0.34
C ALA A 195 5.03 15.49 -1.69
N ALA A 196 5.20 16.72 -2.21
CA ALA A 196 4.65 17.10 -3.52
C ALA A 196 5.06 16.11 -4.63
N THR A 197 6.23 15.48 -4.48
CA THR A 197 6.74 14.43 -5.35
C THR A 197 7.52 13.42 -4.51
N VAL A 198 7.12 12.15 -4.55
CA VAL A 198 7.76 11.03 -3.86
C VAL A 198 8.16 9.99 -4.90
N THR A 199 9.45 9.65 -4.95
CA THR A 199 9.95 8.62 -5.86
C THR A 199 10.25 7.35 -5.08
N MET A 200 9.38 6.36 -5.21
CA MET A 200 9.57 5.03 -4.67
C MET A 200 10.54 4.25 -5.55
N SER A 201 11.45 3.51 -4.92
CA SER A 201 12.45 2.74 -5.67
C SER A 201 12.86 1.45 -4.97
N HIS A 202 13.25 0.46 -5.77
CA HIS A 202 13.85 -0.78 -5.29
C HIS A 202 14.99 -1.20 -6.19
N THR A 203 15.92 -1.97 -5.62
CA THR A 203 16.97 -2.63 -6.38
C THR A 203 16.64 -4.12 -6.47
N VAL A 204 16.75 -4.68 -7.67
CA VAL A 204 16.57 -6.10 -7.98
C VAL A 204 17.82 -6.64 -8.68
N SER A 205 17.97 -7.96 -8.79
CA SER A 205 19.15 -8.57 -9.43
C SER A 205 19.26 -8.20 -10.90
N SER A 206 18.21 -8.38 -11.65
CA SER A 206 17.99 -7.96 -13.05
C SER A 206 16.67 -8.56 -13.51
N GLY A 207 15.97 -7.92 -14.41
CA GLY A 207 14.78 -8.51 -15.04
C GLY A 207 13.74 -7.48 -15.42
N ASP A 208 12.58 -8.01 -15.79
CA ASP A 208 11.39 -7.22 -16.06
C ASP A 208 10.70 -6.91 -14.74
N TRP A 209 10.22 -5.69 -14.58
CA TRP A 209 9.52 -5.29 -13.37
C TRP A 209 8.29 -4.41 -13.66
N GLY A 210 7.35 -4.46 -12.74
CA GLY A 210 6.19 -3.58 -12.68
C GLY A 210 5.98 -3.10 -11.25
N THR A 211 5.62 -1.83 -11.09
CA THR A 211 5.33 -1.22 -9.78
C THR A 211 4.15 -0.29 -9.85
N VAL A 212 3.38 -0.25 -8.78
CA VAL A 212 2.24 0.64 -8.58
C VAL A 212 2.47 1.39 -7.28
N CYS A 213 2.43 2.71 -7.29
CA CYS A 213 2.37 3.50 -6.07
C CYS A 213 0.96 4.07 -5.85
N ALA A 214 0.58 4.19 -4.57
CA ALA A 214 -0.65 4.80 -4.10
C ALA A 214 -0.33 5.83 -3.02
N SER A 215 -0.81 7.05 -3.19
CA SER A 215 -0.70 8.12 -2.19
C SER A 215 -1.91 8.08 -1.27
N LEU A 216 -1.68 7.78 0.01
CA LEU A 216 -2.71 7.73 1.04
C LEU A 216 -2.89 9.10 1.68
N LYS A 217 -4.14 9.49 1.87
CA LYS A 217 -4.53 10.75 2.48
C LYS A 217 -4.81 10.56 3.97
N LEU A 218 -4.25 11.44 4.79
CA LEU A 218 -4.50 11.42 6.23
C LEU A 218 -5.98 11.70 6.54
N ALA A 219 -6.56 10.95 7.48
CA ALA A 219 -7.90 11.18 7.97
C ALA A 219 -8.05 12.60 8.55
N ALA A 220 -9.10 13.31 8.14
CA ALA A 220 -9.40 14.61 8.73
C ALA A 220 -9.71 14.47 10.22
N SER A 221 -9.09 15.30 11.07
CA SER A 221 -9.45 15.35 12.48
C SER A 221 -10.87 15.88 12.64
N SER A 222 -11.76 15.08 13.22
CA SER A 222 -13.07 15.54 13.62
C SER A 222 -12.94 16.47 14.83
N ILE A 223 -12.78 17.77 14.61
CA ILE A 223 -12.90 18.80 15.67
C ILE A 223 -14.41 18.94 16.04
N PHE A 224 -15.04 17.85 16.45
CA PHE A 224 -16.38 17.87 17.00
C PHE A 224 -16.30 17.72 18.51
N GLY A 225 -15.99 18.82 19.23
CA GLY A 225 -15.95 18.76 20.69
C GLY A 225 -16.10 20.10 21.41
N LEU A 226 -16.08 21.25 20.73
CA LEU A 226 -16.06 22.55 21.42
C LEU A 226 -17.08 23.58 20.86
N GLN A 227 -18.23 23.17 20.38
CA GLN A 227 -19.31 24.12 20.16
C GLN A 227 -20.56 23.69 20.94
N ARG A 228 -20.76 24.35 22.03
CA ARG A 228 -21.96 24.61 22.83
C ARG A 228 -21.81 24.21 24.29
N ARG A 229 -21.27 25.13 25.06
CA ARG A 229 -21.82 25.54 26.35
C ARG A 229 -21.40 26.98 26.60
N MET A 230 -22.15 27.91 26.03
CA MET A 230 -22.29 29.24 26.64
C MET A 230 -23.75 29.38 27.12
N PRO A 231 -23.93 29.81 28.37
CA PRO A 231 -25.22 29.99 28.96
C PRO A 231 -25.96 31.17 28.32
#